data_7e097c535067218a8b103a4b2bd856b2
#
_entry.id   7e097c535067218a8b103a4b2bd856b2
#
_cell.length_a   1.000
_cell.length_b   1.000
_cell.length_c   1.000
_cell.angle_alpha   90.00
_cell.angle_beta   90.00
_cell.angle_gamma   90.00
#
_symmetry.space_group_name_H-M   'P 1'
#
loop_
_entity.id
_entity.type
_entity.pdbx_description
1 polymer ?
#
loop_
_entity_poly.entity_id
_entity_poly.type
_entity_poly.pdbx_seq_one_letter_code
_entity_poly.pdbx_strand_id
1 'polypeptide(L)'
;MSVETLTLVRSPRAAQMLDEFVHHLSEDHDIAFQRTADGSHVVEQAAFRVAFRLDDGGLSVAIRAPNEGALVFFKEEVAKHVAEVDADAAAAMRWTGEATSEGALPPNFRILTVLRARENFEGMQRVTLRMPGLADVAADGLHLKLMLPATAGRVPVWPRMGANGAPVWPAGDDALHARYMTIVAARLEAEEVDLDMVRHGDGLISLWAQRAAPGDEVGAMGPTGMQGLPAARRYLLAADMTGLSSAARILGGLPEGATGDVVVAAPEDCDLDAYLPMTGLTVHRLAPEAFEQKAVTLLARLAEAGSLEQAWFAGEFAGAQAARKLFKGPCGLGKGDQLSVAYWRRDHPGFTA
;
A
#
# COMPACT_ATOMS: atom_id res chain seq x y z
N MET A 1 -16.57 11.87 6.91
CA MET A 1 -16.52 12.46 8.29
C MET A 1 -15.33 11.83 8.97
N SER A 2 -14.44 12.61 9.61
CA SER A 2 -13.32 12.04 10.37
C SER A 2 -13.82 11.34 11.63
N VAL A 3 -13.13 10.30 12.03
CA VAL A 3 -13.36 9.54 13.25
C VAL A 3 -12.22 9.80 14.23
N GLU A 4 -12.53 9.84 15.52
CA GLU A 4 -11.55 10.16 16.57
C GLU A 4 -11.63 9.15 17.70
N THR A 5 -10.49 8.90 18.35
CA THR A 5 -10.40 8.02 19.51
C THR A 5 -9.23 8.44 20.41
N LEU A 6 -9.32 8.03 21.66
CA LEU A 6 -8.31 8.30 22.68
C LEU A 6 -8.06 7.03 23.49
N THR A 7 -6.81 6.79 23.89
CA THR A 7 -6.46 5.79 24.90
C THR A 7 -5.47 6.37 25.90
N LEU A 8 -5.46 5.83 27.10
CA LEU A 8 -4.42 6.03 28.12
C LEU A 8 -3.73 4.68 28.37
N VAL A 9 -2.49 4.58 27.89
CA VAL A 9 -1.63 3.39 28.11
C VAL A 9 -0.99 3.52 29.49
N ARG A 10 -1.46 2.75 30.45
CA ARG A 10 -0.94 2.75 31.82
C ARG A 10 0.29 1.84 31.92
N SER A 11 1.46 2.43 32.12
CA SER A 11 2.72 1.70 32.31
C SER A 11 3.75 2.56 33.04
N PRO A 12 4.56 2.00 33.91
CA PRO A 12 5.72 2.71 34.47
C PRO A 12 6.78 3.05 33.41
N ARG A 13 6.68 2.44 32.19
CA ARG A 13 7.56 2.69 31.05
C ARG A 13 6.96 3.65 30.00
N ALA A 14 5.94 4.44 30.36
CA ALA A 14 5.27 5.35 29.45
C ALA A 14 6.21 6.36 28.78
N ALA A 15 7.22 6.87 29.52
CA ALA A 15 8.22 7.76 28.95
C ALA A 15 9.09 7.07 27.91
N GLN A 16 9.52 5.82 28.19
CA GLN A 16 10.27 5.01 27.21
C GLN A 16 9.43 4.76 25.94
N MET A 17 8.13 4.45 26.08
CA MET A 17 7.24 4.27 24.92
C MET A 17 7.19 5.53 24.05
N LEU A 18 7.07 6.71 24.66
CA LEU A 18 7.05 7.97 23.91
C LEU A 18 8.36 8.20 23.16
N ASP A 19 9.51 7.95 23.81
CA ASP A 19 10.84 8.10 23.19
C ASP A 19 11.00 7.14 22.01
N GLU A 20 10.56 5.88 22.13
CA GLU A 20 10.58 4.88 21.05
C GLU A 20 9.67 5.29 19.87
N PHE A 21 8.45 5.77 20.14
CA PHE A 21 7.59 6.30 19.08
C PHE A 21 8.22 7.47 18.33
N VAL A 22 8.78 8.43 19.06
CA VAL A 22 9.40 9.61 18.45
C VAL A 22 10.63 9.20 17.64
N HIS A 23 11.47 8.33 18.18
CA HIS A 23 12.67 7.86 17.50
C HIS A 23 12.32 7.09 16.23
N HIS A 24 11.48 6.04 16.32
CA HIS A 24 11.10 5.20 15.20
C HIS A 24 10.44 6.01 14.06
N LEU A 25 9.46 6.85 14.37
CA LEU A 25 8.79 7.63 13.33
C LEU A 25 9.70 8.70 12.72
N SER A 26 10.64 9.28 13.48
CA SER A 26 11.55 10.30 12.96
C SER A 26 12.70 9.70 12.15
N GLU A 27 13.35 8.65 12.66
CA GLU A 27 14.56 8.09 12.04
C GLU A 27 14.25 7.09 10.93
N ASP A 28 13.26 6.20 11.15
CA ASP A 28 12.95 5.14 10.19
C ASP A 28 11.95 5.59 9.11
N HIS A 29 11.05 6.50 9.44
CA HIS A 29 10.00 6.97 8.53
C HIS A 29 10.14 8.42 8.09
N ASP A 30 11.14 9.18 8.59
CA ASP A 30 11.36 10.60 8.29
C ASP A 30 10.08 11.44 8.54
N ILE A 31 9.37 11.13 9.63
CA ILE A 31 8.15 11.82 10.05
C ILE A 31 8.49 12.86 11.12
N ALA A 32 8.28 14.14 10.80
CA ALA A 32 8.52 15.21 11.74
C ALA A 32 7.39 15.34 12.77
N PHE A 33 7.75 15.39 14.06
CA PHE A 33 6.85 15.73 15.14
C PHE A 33 6.80 17.23 15.38
N GLN A 34 5.59 17.73 15.64
CA GLN A 34 5.38 19.07 16.20
C GLN A 34 5.17 18.93 17.73
N ARG A 35 5.89 19.73 18.50
CA ARG A 35 5.67 19.80 19.95
C ARG A 35 4.71 20.96 20.25
N THR A 36 3.58 20.65 20.86
CA THR A 36 2.56 21.64 21.22
C THR A 36 2.81 22.22 22.60
N ALA A 37 2.13 23.34 22.94
CA ALA A 37 2.33 24.03 24.21
C ALA A 37 1.92 23.20 25.44
N ASP A 38 1.03 22.22 25.29
CA ASP A 38 0.61 21.27 26.31
C ASP A 38 1.59 20.07 26.46
N GLY A 39 2.71 20.09 25.73
CA GLY A 39 3.74 19.06 25.78
C GLY A 39 3.47 17.84 24.88
N SER A 40 2.41 17.84 24.08
CA SER A 40 2.10 16.75 23.16
C SER A 40 3.09 16.71 21.99
N HIS A 41 3.44 15.50 21.55
CA HIS A 41 4.16 15.24 20.31
C HIS A 41 3.13 14.86 19.24
N VAL A 42 3.01 15.65 18.20
CA VAL A 42 1.93 15.55 17.20
C VAL A 42 2.51 15.30 15.82
N VAL A 43 1.98 14.28 15.17
CA VAL A 43 2.09 14.08 13.72
C VAL A 43 0.76 14.50 13.10
N GLU A 44 0.78 15.46 12.21
CA GLU A 44 -0.41 15.92 11.50
C GLU A 44 -0.14 15.97 10.00
N GLN A 45 -1.01 15.32 9.25
CA GLN A 45 -1.06 15.36 7.79
C GLN A 45 -2.50 15.70 7.36
N ALA A 46 -2.70 16.01 6.08
CA ALA A 46 -4.00 16.43 5.58
C ALA A 46 -5.15 15.45 5.92
N ALA A 47 -4.87 14.16 6.00
CA ALA A 47 -5.86 13.12 6.23
C ALA A 47 -5.95 12.62 7.67
N PHE A 48 -4.91 12.77 8.50
CA PHE A 48 -4.91 12.23 9.85
C PHE A 48 -4.10 13.06 10.83
N ARG A 49 -4.36 12.84 12.13
CA ARG A 49 -3.59 13.40 13.25
C ARG A 49 -3.40 12.35 14.32
N VAL A 50 -2.16 12.18 14.78
CA VAL A 50 -1.84 11.36 15.95
C VAL A 50 -1.06 12.21 16.95
N ALA A 51 -1.52 12.22 18.20
CA ALA A 51 -0.89 12.99 19.27
C ALA A 51 -0.55 12.06 20.46
N PHE A 52 0.66 12.19 20.95
CA PHE A 52 1.19 11.47 22.10
C PHE A 52 1.52 12.45 23.22
N ARG A 53 1.07 12.17 24.43
CA ARG A 53 1.35 13.00 25.60
C ARG A 53 1.57 12.13 26.85
N LEU A 54 2.60 12.48 27.61
CA LEU A 54 2.76 11.90 28.96
C LEU A 54 1.77 12.58 29.91
N ASP A 55 0.91 11.79 30.53
CA ASP A 55 -0.03 12.19 31.56
C ASP A 55 0.29 11.47 32.89
N ASP A 56 -0.34 11.91 33.98
CA ASP A 56 -0.20 11.25 35.28
C ASP A 56 -0.65 9.78 35.17
N GLY A 57 0.35 8.88 35.21
CA GLY A 57 0.16 7.44 35.20
C GLY A 57 0.18 6.77 33.83
N GLY A 58 0.61 7.44 32.74
CA GLY A 58 0.70 6.77 31.45
C GLY A 58 1.01 7.63 30.25
N LEU A 59 0.90 7.00 29.06
CA LEU A 59 0.98 7.64 27.76
C LEU A 59 -0.43 7.79 27.18
N SER A 60 -0.88 9.03 27.03
CA SER A 60 -2.12 9.35 26.32
C SER A 60 -1.85 9.38 24.81
N VAL A 61 -2.68 8.68 24.04
CA VAL A 61 -2.62 8.64 22.57
C VAL A 61 -3.98 9.02 22.00
N ALA A 62 -4.02 10.12 21.24
CA ALA A 62 -5.22 10.56 20.53
C ALA A 62 -5.02 10.42 19.03
N ILE A 63 -6.00 9.83 18.34
CA ILE A 63 -5.98 9.59 16.90
C ILE A 63 -7.22 10.22 16.27
N ARG A 64 -7.01 10.99 15.19
CA ARG A 64 -8.05 11.39 14.25
C ARG A 64 -7.70 10.82 12.88
N ALA A 65 -8.63 10.09 12.28
CA ALA A 65 -8.45 9.42 11.00
C ALA A 65 -9.61 9.72 10.04
N PRO A 66 -9.44 9.57 8.71
CA PRO A 66 -10.46 9.89 7.72
C PRO A 66 -11.65 8.91 7.78
N ASN A 67 -11.42 7.66 8.20
CA ASN A 67 -12.43 6.61 8.31
C ASN A 67 -12.01 5.55 9.34
N GLU A 68 -12.91 4.61 9.64
CA GLU A 68 -12.67 3.54 10.63
C GLU A 68 -11.52 2.59 10.23
N GLY A 69 -11.34 2.31 8.93
CA GLY A 69 -10.26 1.46 8.45
C GLY A 69 -8.89 2.06 8.74
N ALA A 70 -8.71 3.36 8.47
CA ALA A 70 -7.50 4.08 8.82
C ALA A 70 -7.31 4.16 10.36
N LEU A 71 -8.42 4.33 11.10
CA LEU A 71 -8.36 4.36 12.56
C LEU A 71 -7.84 3.04 13.14
N VAL A 72 -8.33 1.91 12.62
CA VAL A 72 -7.87 0.58 13.05
C VAL A 72 -6.40 0.38 12.72
N PHE A 73 -5.95 0.82 11.55
CA PHE A 73 -4.53 0.78 11.19
C PHE A 73 -3.65 1.52 12.22
N PHE A 74 -4.01 2.75 12.59
CA PHE A 74 -3.24 3.50 13.60
C PHE A 74 -3.32 2.86 15.00
N LYS A 75 -4.47 2.29 15.39
CA LYS A 75 -4.59 1.55 16.66
C LYS A 75 -3.68 0.32 16.68
N GLU A 76 -3.58 -0.40 15.56
CA GLU A 76 -2.70 -1.56 15.42
C GLU A 76 -1.22 -1.15 15.55
N GLU A 77 -0.79 -0.10 14.84
CA GLU A 77 0.59 0.40 14.93
C GLU A 77 0.93 0.87 16.36
N VAL A 78 0.01 1.59 17.01
CA VAL A 78 0.22 1.99 18.41
C VAL A 78 0.32 0.76 19.31
N ALA A 79 -0.58 -0.21 19.20
CA ALA A 79 -0.57 -1.40 20.03
C ALA A 79 0.71 -2.23 19.83
N LYS A 80 1.21 -2.34 18.59
CA LYS A 80 2.45 -3.04 18.26
C LYS A 80 3.66 -2.39 18.95
N HIS A 81 3.84 -1.09 18.79
CA HIS A 81 4.98 -0.40 19.41
C HIS A 81 4.89 -0.39 20.95
N VAL A 82 3.69 -0.25 21.51
CA VAL A 82 3.51 -0.41 22.97
C VAL A 82 3.90 -1.81 23.42
N ALA A 83 3.56 -2.85 22.64
CA ALA A 83 3.87 -4.24 22.97
C ALA A 83 5.39 -4.53 22.94
N GLU A 84 6.15 -3.86 22.09
CA GLU A 84 7.62 -3.95 22.05
C GLU A 84 8.26 -3.49 23.38
N VAL A 85 7.63 -2.54 24.08
CA VAL A 85 8.08 -2.02 25.37
C VAL A 85 7.39 -2.75 26.53
N ASP A 86 6.07 -2.95 26.45
CA ASP A 86 5.23 -3.50 27.52
C ASP A 86 4.02 -4.24 26.93
N ALA A 87 4.15 -5.56 26.79
CA ALA A 87 3.12 -6.40 26.20
C ALA A 87 1.81 -6.42 27.04
N ASP A 88 1.92 -6.36 28.36
CA ASP A 88 0.77 -6.35 29.27
C ASP A 88 0.00 -5.03 29.14
N ALA A 89 0.71 -3.90 29.07
CA ALA A 89 0.12 -2.59 28.81
C ALA A 89 -0.60 -2.55 27.46
N ALA A 90 -0.02 -3.11 26.40
CA ALA A 90 -0.64 -3.21 25.08
C ALA A 90 -1.94 -4.04 25.11
N ALA A 91 -1.94 -5.18 25.79
CA ALA A 91 -3.13 -6.02 25.95
C ALA A 91 -4.24 -5.32 26.77
N ALA A 92 -3.84 -4.49 27.72
CA ALA A 92 -4.76 -3.74 28.59
C ALA A 92 -5.32 -2.45 27.95
N MET A 93 -4.82 -2.03 26.78
CA MET A 93 -5.30 -0.82 26.09
C MET A 93 -6.80 -0.86 25.85
N ARG A 94 -7.46 0.29 26.04
CA ARG A 94 -8.87 0.48 25.72
C ARG A 94 -9.04 1.86 25.11
N TRP A 95 -9.75 1.91 23.98
CA TRP A 95 -9.98 3.17 23.26
C TRP A 95 -11.37 3.72 23.58
N THR A 96 -11.50 5.04 23.55
CA THR A 96 -12.79 5.73 23.70
C THR A 96 -13.56 5.73 22.38
N GLY A 97 -14.89 5.93 22.46
CA GLY A 97 -15.79 5.99 21.31
C GLY A 97 -16.36 4.62 20.94
N GLU A 98 -17.10 4.55 19.84
CA GLU A 98 -17.62 3.29 19.33
C GLU A 98 -16.44 2.45 18.82
N ALA A 99 -16.21 1.34 19.50
CA ALA A 99 -15.19 0.38 19.09
C ALA A 99 -15.85 -0.66 18.17
N THR A 100 -15.14 -1.06 17.11
CA THR A 100 -15.48 -2.29 16.41
C THR A 100 -15.53 -3.41 17.42
N SER A 101 -16.62 -4.16 17.46
CA SER A 101 -16.84 -5.19 18.48
C SER A 101 -15.73 -6.23 18.48
N GLU A 102 -15.27 -6.63 19.65
CA GLU A 102 -14.33 -7.74 19.81
C GLU A 102 -14.85 -8.99 19.08
N GLY A 103 -13.94 -9.67 18.35
CA GLY A 103 -14.28 -10.84 17.54
C GLY A 103 -14.87 -10.53 16.16
N ALA A 104 -15.23 -9.28 15.87
CA ALA A 104 -15.65 -8.88 14.52
C ALA A 104 -14.46 -8.88 13.53
N LEU A 105 -14.75 -8.90 12.24
CA LEU A 105 -13.71 -8.62 11.22
C LEU A 105 -13.24 -7.15 11.34
N PRO A 106 -11.95 -6.86 11.09
CA PRO A 106 -11.49 -5.48 11.01
C PRO A 106 -12.29 -4.69 9.95
N PRO A 107 -12.64 -3.41 10.18
CA PRO A 107 -13.48 -2.61 9.28
C PRO A 107 -12.93 -2.49 7.86
N ASN A 108 -11.60 -2.54 7.71
CA ASN A 108 -10.91 -2.49 6.43
C ASN A 108 -10.61 -3.88 5.85
N PHE A 109 -11.06 -4.97 6.49
CA PHE A 109 -10.91 -6.34 6.01
C PHE A 109 -12.19 -6.82 5.32
N ARG A 110 -12.03 -7.47 4.18
CA ARG A 110 -13.13 -8.04 3.39
C ARG A 110 -12.76 -9.44 2.91
N ILE A 111 -13.78 -10.28 2.76
CA ILE A 111 -13.66 -11.54 2.04
C ILE A 111 -14.18 -11.29 0.63
N LEU A 112 -13.29 -11.45 -0.36
CA LEU A 112 -13.59 -11.27 -1.76
C LEU A 112 -13.85 -12.65 -2.39
N THR A 113 -14.77 -12.69 -3.35
CA THR A 113 -15.10 -13.92 -4.09
C THR A 113 -14.60 -13.82 -5.52
N VAL A 114 -13.90 -14.84 -6.00
CA VAL A 114 -13.48 -14.96 -7.40
C VAL A 114 -14.72 -15.09 -8.29
N LEU A 115 -14.84 -14.21 -9.26
CA LEU A 115 -15.87 -14.29 -10.31
C LEU A 115 -15.32 -14.96 -11.57
N ARG A 116 -14.08 -14.67 -11.95
CA ARG A 116 -13.37 -15.26 -13.06
C ARG A 116 -11.87 -15.05 -12.95
N ALA A 117 -11.11 -15.96 -13.52
CA ALA A 117 -9.66 -15.82 -13.68
C ALA A 117 -9.28 -16.23 -15.09
N ARG A 118 -8.34 -15.51 -15.70
CA ARG A 118 -7.84 -15.79 -17.06
C ARG A 118 -6.43 -15.23 -17.24
N GLU A 119 -5.69 -15.81 -18.14
CA GLU A 119 -4.50 -15.14 -18.66
C GLU A 119 -4.92 -13.88 -19.42
N ASN A 120 -4.28 -12.76 -19.13
CA ASN A 120 -4.57 -11.47 -19.75
C ASN A 120 -3.66 -11.23 -20.98
N PHE A 121 -2.39 -11.54 -20.80
CA PHE A 121 -1.34 -11.61 -21.79
C PHE A 121 -0.18 -12.44 -21.21
N GLU A 122 0.84 -12.76 -21.98
CA GLU A 122 1.94 -13.62 -21.57
C GLU A 122 2.54 -13.15 -20.22
N GLY A 123 2.57 -14.06 -19.27
CA GLY A 123 3.11 -13.80 -17.93
C GLY A 123 2.22 -12.97 -17.00
N MET A 124 0.98 -12.63 -17.40
CA MET A 124 0.05 -11.85 -16.57
C MET A 124 -1.30 -12.55 -16.40
N GLN A 125 -1.68 -12.83 -15.17
CA GLN A 125 -2.97 -13.42 -14.80
C GLN A 125 -3.92 -12.34 -14.29
N ARG A 126 -5.09 -12.20 -14.90
CA ARG A 126 -6.17 -11.36 -14.40
C ARG A 126 -7.15 -12.17 -13.57
N VAL A 127 -7.42 -11.70 -12.36
CA VAL A 127 -8.48 -12.23 -11.50
C VAL A 127 -9.50 -11.13 -11.24
N THR A 128 -10.75 -11.41 -11.57
CA THR A 128 -11.89 -10.53 -11.25
C THR A 128 -12.53 -11.02 -9.98
N LEU A 129 -12.66 -10.13 -9.01
CA LEU A 129 -13.20 -10.42 -7.69
C LEU A 129 -14.46 -9.59 -7.44
N ARG A 130 -15.45 -10.16 -6.77
CA ARG A 130 -16.51 -9.40 -6.11
C ARG A 130 -15.97 -8.86 -4.80
N MET A 131 -16.16 -7.56 -4.60
CA MET A 131 -15.72 -6.83 -3.40
C MET A 131 -16.92 -6.09 -2.79
N PRO A 132 -17.61 -6.68 -1.80
CA PRO A 132 -18.74 -6.03 -1.15
C PRO A 132 -18.36 -4.68 -0.51
N GLY A 133 -19.20 -3.66 -0.70
CA GLY A 133 -18.96 -2.30 -0.20
C GLY A 133 -17.85 -1.55 -0.95
N LEU A 134 -17.56 -1.93 -2.20
CA LEU A 134 -16.51 -1.28 -3.01
C LEU A 134 -16.72 0.23 -3.15
N ALA A 135 -17.95 0.69 -3.31
CA ALA A 135 -18.26 2.11 -3.47
C ALA A 135 -17.82 2.97 -2.28
N ASP A 136 -17.86 2.42 -1.07
CA ASP A 136 -17.51 3.12 0.18
C ASP A 136 -16.00 3.38 0.32
N VAL A 137 -15.17 2.59 -0.38
CA VAL A 137 -13.72 2.57 -0.19
C VAL A 137 -12.92 2.77 -1.47
N ALA A 138 -13.57 2.90 -2.62
CA ALA A 138 -12.89 2.97 -3.93
C ALA A 138 -11.91 4.15 -4.06
N ALA A 139 -12.11 5.20 -3.27
CA ALA A 139 -11.25 6.39 -3.24
C ALA A 139 -10.08 6.28 -2.23
N ASP A 140 -10.01 5.22 -1.41
CA ASP A 140 -9.04 5.14 -0.31
C ASP A 140 -7.62 4.78 -0.77
N GLY A 141 -7.45 4.29 -2.00
CA GLY A 141 -6.13 3.95 -2.55
C GLY A 141 -6.16 3.07 -3.77
N LEU A 142 -4.98 2.74 -4.29
CA LEU A 142 -4.81 1.91 -5.48
C LEU A 142 -4.61 0.42 -5.17
N HIS A 143 -4.26 0.06 -3.93
CA HIS A 143 -3.78 -1.27 -3.60
C HIS A 143 -4.69 -1.99 -2.63
N LEU A 144 -4.87 -3.29 -2.85
CA LEU A 144 -5.40 -4.25 -1.89
C LEU A 144 -4.27 -5.12 -1.36
N LYS A 145 -4.25 -5.36 -0.07
CA LYS A 145 -3.40 -6.36 0.57
C LYS A 145 -4.16 -7.69 0.56
N LEU A 146 -3.93 -8.52 -0.48
CA LEU A 146 -4.54 -9.85 -0.58
C LEU A 146 -3.91 -10.81 0.42
N MET A 147 -4.71 -11.72 0.95
CA MET A 147 -4.32 -12.67 1.98
C MET A 147 -4.84 -14.07 1.69
N LEU A 148 -3.94 -15.04 1.73
CA LEU A 148 -4.23 -16.46 1.60
C LEU A 148 -3.60 -17.20 2.78
N PRO A 149 -4.12 -18.39 3.17
CA PRO A 149 -3.39 -19.25 4.10
C PRO A 149 -1.96 -19.48 3.63
N ALA A 150 -0.99 -19.31 4.51
CA ALA A 150 0.41 -19.58 4.20
C ALA A 150 0.66 -21.08 3.92
N THR A 151 -0.14 -21.95 4.54
CA THR A 151 -0.11 -23.38 4.34
C THR A 151 -1.13 -23.78 3.26
N ALA A 152 -0.66 -24.41 2.20
CA ALA A 152 -1.52 -24.84 1.08
C ALA A 152 -2.63 -25.81 1.54
N GLY A 153 -3.84 -25.61 1.03
CA GLY A 153 -5.02 -26.46 1.32
C GLY A 153 -5.66 -26.22 2.68
N ARG A 154 -5.14 -25.30 3.48
CA ARG A 154 -5.75 -24.96 4.77
C ARG A 154 -6.96 -24.05 4.59
N VAL A 155 -8.02 -24.28 5.36
CA VAL A 155 -9.17 -23.37 5.43
C VAL A 155 -8.70 -22.06 6.04
N PRO A 156 -9.01 -20.89 5.44
CA PRO A 156 -8.57 -19.61 5.96
C PRO A 156 -9.13 -19.32 7.36
N VAL A 157 -8.25 -18.87 8.25
CA VAL A 157 -8.63 -18.19 9.50
C VAL A 157 -8.37 -16.71 9.29
N TRP A 158 -9.43 -15.91 9.42
CA TRP A 158 -9.35 -14.47 9.17
C TRP A 158 -9.08 -13.68 10.45
N PRO A 159 -8.42 -12.51 10.37
CA PRO A 159 -8.13 -11.67 11.53
C PRO A 159 -9.43 -11.23 12.21
N ARG A 160 -9.39 -11.07 13.53
CA ARG A 160 -10.51 -10.61 14.35
C ARG A 160 -10.07 -9.46 15.23
N MET A 161 -10.97 -8.53 15.50
CA MET A 161 -10.70 -7.44 16.44
C MET A 161 -10.49 -7.98 17.84
N GLY A 162 -9.39 -7.58 18.46
CA GLY A 162 -9.08 -7.86 19.86
C GLY A 162 -9.75 -6.87 20.81
N ALA A 163 -9.76 -7.21 22.10
CA ALA A 163 -10.29 -6.36 23.15
C ALA A 163 -9.57 -5.01 23.30
N ASN A 164 -8.31 -4.94 22.82
CA ASN A 164 -7.50 -3.71 22.82
C ASN A 164 -7.75 -2.83 21.58
N GLY A 165 -8.73 -3.18 20.72
CA GLY A 165 -9.09 -2.42 19.53
C GLY A 165 -8.10 -2.55 18.37
N ALA A 166 -7.14 -3.46 18.45
CA ALA A 166 -6.25 -3.85 17.35
C ALA A 166 -6.65 -5.21 16.79
N PRO A 167 -6.39 -5.50 15.51
CA PRO A 167 -6.59 -6.82 14.94
C PRO A 167 -5.69 -7.88 15.59
N VAL A 168 -6.26 -9.04 15.87
CA VAL A 168 -5.53 -10.26 16.25
C VAL A 168 -5.34 -11.09 14.98
N TRP A 169 -4.09 -11.23 14.58
CA TRP A 169 -3.71 -11.96 13.38
C TRP A 169 -3.55 -13.45 13.68
N PRO A 170 -4.04 -14.33 12.78
CA PRO A 170 -3.75 -15.75 12.89
C PRO A 170 -2.25 -16.01 12.75
N ALA A 171 -1.76 -16.98 13.53
CA ALA A 171 -0.35 -17.32 13.61
C ALA A 171 -0.10 -18.84 13.48
N GLY A 172 1.16 -19.24 13.42
CA GLY A 172 1.53 -20.65 13.27
C GLY A 172 0.99 -21.23 11.97
N ASP A 173 0.32 -22.36 12.06
CA ASP A 173 -0.28 -23.04 10.91
C ASP A 173 -1.40 -22.24 10.23
N ASP A 174 -2.04 -21.33 10.94
CA ASP A 174 -3.11 -20.46 10.44
C ASP A 174 -2.59 -19.13 9.90
N ALA A 175 -1.27 -18.91 9.91
CA ALA A 175 -0.67 -17.69 9.41
C ALA A 175 -1.12 -17.38 7.98
N LEU A 176 -1.29 -16.10 7.68
CA LEU A 176 -1.68 -15.60 6.36
C LEU A 176 -0.47 -15.10 5.60
N HIS A 177 -0.38 -15.50 4.34
CA HIS A 177 0.54 -14.92 3.36
C HIS A 177 -0.13 -13.72 2.71
N ALA A 178 0.47 -12.54 2.83
CA ALA A 178 -0.11 -11.29 2.36
C ALA A 178 0.77 -10.64 1.28
N ARG A 179 0.14 -10.06 0.24
CA ARG A 179 0.82 -9.29 -0.81
C ARG A 179 -0.07 -8.13 -1.27
N TYR A 180 0.58 -7.02 -1.57
CA TYR A 180 -0.08 -5.89 -2.20
C TYR A 180 -0.30 -6.15 -3.68
N MET A 181 -1.55 -5.92 -4.13
CA MET A 181 -1.98 -6.00 -5.52
C MET A 181 -2.66 -4.69 -5.91
N THR A 182 -2.40 -4.22 -7.13
CA THR A 182 -3.04 -3.00 -7.63
C THR A 182 -4.41 -3.32 -8.22
N ILE A 183 -5.41 -2.56 -7.86
CA ILE A 183 -6.73 -2.58 -8.52
C ILE A 183 -6.56 -1.96 -9.91
N VAL A 184 -6.61 -2.76 -10.96
CA VAL A 184 -6.52 -2.27 -12.36
C VAL A 184 -7.79 -1.54 -12.75
N ALA A 185 -8.93 -2.13 -12.44
CA ALA A 185 -10.25 -1.57 -12.73
C ALA A 185 -11.20 -1.84 -11.56
N ALA A 186 -12.08 -0.87 -11.30
CA ALA A 186 -13.16 -0.97 -10.34
C ALA A 186 -14.49 -0.65 -11.02
N ARG A 187 -15.48 -1.52 -10.85
CA ARG A 187 -16.85 -1.37 -11.35
C ARG A 187 -17.77 -1.27 -10.14
N LEU A 188 -18.03 -0.03 -9.71
CA LEU A 188 -18.68 0.25 -8.42
C LEU A 188 -20.06 -0.38 -8.30
N GLU A 189 -20.90 -0.24 -9.31
CA GLU A 189 -22.29 -0.76 -9.30
C GLU A 189 -22.34 -2.29 -9.27
N ALA A 190 -21.35 -2.95 -9.89
CA ALA A 190 -21.23 -4.41 -9.87
C ALA A 190 -20.45 -4.95 -8.68
N GLU A 191 -19.87 -4.08 -7.87
CA GLU A 191 -18.94 -4.42 -6.79
C GLU A 191 -17.80 -5.32 -7.27
N GLU A 192 -17.26 -5.06 -8.47
CA GLU A 192 -16.19 -5.86 -9.06
C GLU A 192 -14.87 -5.09 -9.13
N VAL A 193 -13.78 -5.79 -8.85
CA VAL A 193 -12.40 -5.32 -9.07
C VAL A 193 -11.63 -6.30 -9.93
N ASP A 194 -10.78 -5.77 -10.81
CA ASP A 194 -9.80 -6.56 -11.54
C ASP A 194 -8.42 -6.36 -10.92
N LEU A 195 -7.72 -7.46 -10.69
CA LEU A 195 -6.34 -7.49 -10.24
C LEU A 195 -5.51 -8.25 -11.29
N ASP A 196 -4.40 -7.66 -11.72
CA ASP A 196 -3.43 -8.31 -12.58
C ASP A 196 -2.22 -8.73 -11.76
N MET A 197 -1.86 -10.00 -11.87
CA MET A 197 -0.82 -10.65 -11.10
C MET A 197 0.22 -11.27 -12.02
N VAL A 198 1.49 -10.91 -11.83
CA VAL A 198 2.58 -11.50 -12.61
C VAL A 198 2.68 -12.99 -12.30
N ARG A 199 2.69 -13.81 -13.34
CA ARG A 199 2.91 -15.25 -13.24
C ARG A 199 4.40 -15.51 -13.08
N HIS A 200 4.79 -16.05 -11.96
CA HIS A 200 6.17 -16.41 -11.69
C HIS A 200 6.26 -17.65 -10.80
N GLY A 201 7.25 -18.47 -11.04
CA GLY A 201 7.73 -19.62 -10.27
C GLY A 201 6.76 -20.22 -9.26
N ASP A 202 7.13 -20.16 -8.00
CA ASP A 202 6.48 -20.81 -6.86
C ASP A 202 5.76 -19.83 -5.90
N GLY A 203 5.62 -18.57 -6.28
CA GLY A 203 4.93 -17.55 -5.47
C GLY A 203 3.48 -17.94 -5.17
N LEU A 204 3.12 -18.02 -3.88
CA LEU A 204 1.81 -18.52 -3.42
C LEU A 204 0.64 -17.77 -4.08
N ILE A 205 0.68 -16.43 -4.15
CA ILE A 205 -0.36 -15.61 -4.82
C ILE A 205 -0.36 -15.89 -6.33
N SER A 206 0.81 -15.98 -6.97
CA SER A 206 0.91 -16.29 -8.40
C SER A 206 0.32 -17.67 -8.73
N LEU A 207 0.63 -18.69 -7.93
CA LEU A 207 0.07 -20.03 -8.11
C LEU A 207 -1.43 -20.09 -7.82
N TRP A 208 -1.90 -19.33 -6.81
CA TRP A 208 -3.33 -19.22 -6.53
C TRP A 208 -4.07 -18.57 -7.72
N ALA A 209 -3.57 -17.43 -8.21
CA ALA A 209 -4.20 -16.70 -9.31
C ALA A 209 -4.38 -17.56 -10.58
N GLN A 210 -3.41 -18.44 -10.85
CA GLN A 210 -3.46 -19.37 -12.00
C GLN A 210 -4.51 -20.48 -11.85
N ARG A 211 -4.88 -20.82 -10.61
CA ARG A 211 -5.83 -21.90 -10.29
C ARG A 211 -7.18 -21.39 -9.79
N ALA A 212 -7.29 -20.09 -9.53
CA ALA A 212 -8.48 -19.46 -8.99
C ALA A 212 -9.70 -19.77 -9.85
N ALA A 213 -10.76 -20.25 -9.21
CA ALA A 213 -12.01 -20.63 -9.84
C ALA A 213 -13.18 -19.79 -9.30
N PRO A 214 -14.26 -19.60 -10.07
CA PRO A 214 -15.44 -18.92 -9.59
C PRO A 214 -15.95 -19.53 -8.27
N GLY A 215 -16.16 -18.66 -7.28
CA GLY A 215 -16.60 -19.05 -5.92
C GLY A 215 -15.47 -19.21 -4.91
N ASP A 216 -14.20 -19.24 -5.33
CA ASP A 216 -13.08 -19.21 -4.39
C ASP A 216 -13.05 -17.91 -3.59
N GLU A 217 -12.62 -17.99 -2.34
CA GLU A 217 -12.52 -16.85 -1.45
C GLU A 217 -11.07 -16.43 -1.20
N VAL A 218 -10.85 -15.14 -1.04
CA VAL A 218 -9.58 -14.55 -0.65
C VAL A 218 -9.81 -13.40 0.31
N GLY A 219 -9.00 -13.30 1.36
CA GLY A 219 -9.03 -12.15 2.26
C GLY A 219 -8.37 -10.93 1.62
N ALA A 220 -8.86 -9.75 1.93
CA ALA A 220 -8.26 -8.50 1.50
C ALA A 220 -8.40 -7.40 2.56
N MET A 221 -7.36 -6.58 2.69
CA MET A 221 -7.43 -5.30 3.41
C MET A 221 -7.21 -4.15 2.44
N GLY A 222 -7.86 -3.04 2.71
CA GLY A 222 -7.81 -1.84 1.90
C GLY A 222 -9.12 -1.54 1.17
N PRO A 223 -9.08 -0.72 0.10
CA PRO A 223 -7.88 -0.18 -0.59
C PRO A 223 -6.99 0.70 0.28
N THR A 224 -5.72 0.80 -0.08
CA THR A 224 -4.71 1.57 0.64
C THR A 224 -3.63 2.10 -0.31
N GLY A 225 -2.68 2.87 0.23
CA GLY A 225 -1.55 3.40 -0.50
C GLY A 225 -1.86 4.71 -1.22
N MET A 226 -1.04 5.01 -2.23
CA MET A 226 -1.21 6.24 -3.00
C MET A 226 -2.53 6.24 -3.77
N GLN A 227 -3.09 7.42 -3.96
CA GLN A 227 -4.29 7.62 -4.80
C GLN A 227 -3.93 8.08 -6.22
N GLY A 228 -2.72 8.58 -6.43
CA GLY A 228 -2.18 9.10 -7.67
C GLY A 228 -0.89 9.89 -7.42
N LEU A 229 -0.42 10.60 -8.43
CA LEU A 229 0.70 11.53 -8.31
C LEU A 229 0.18 12.97 -8.16
N PRO A 230 0.97 13.87 -7.53
CA PRO A 230 0.67 15.29 -7.53
C PRO A 230 0.46 15.82 -8.95
N ALA A 231 -0.42 16.82 -9.07
CA ALA A 231 -0.69 17.46 -10.35
C ALA A 231 0.55 18.22 -10.85
N ALA A 232 0.94 17.96 -12.09
CA ALA A 232 2.08 18.55 -12.77
C ALA A 232 1.82 18.65 -14.27
N ARG A 233 2.69 19.29 -15.01
CA ARG A 233 2.61 19.35 -16.48
C ARG A 233 3.42 18.26 -17.13
N ARG A 234 4.61 17.94 -16.59
CA ARG A 234 5.52 16.96 -17.19
C ARG A 234 5.87 15.86 -16.21
N TYR A 235 5.60 14.64 -16.65
CA TYR A 235 5.82 13.40 -15.91
C TYR A 235 6.88 12.53 -16.59
N LEU A 236 7.61 11.77 -15.77
CA LEU A 236 8.47 10.67 -16.22
C LEU A 236 8.19 9.44 -15.35
N LEU A 237 7.55 8.45 -15.94
CA LEU A 237 7.06 7.26 -15.22
C LEU A 237 7.79 6.02 -15.73
N ALA A 238 8.01 5.04 -14.85
CA ALA A 238 8.46 3.73 -15.28
C ALA A 238 7.92 2.61 -14.40
N ALA A 239 7.63 1.48 -15.04
CA ALA A 239 7.14 0.29 -14.34
C ALA A 239 7.60 -0.99 -15.02
N ASP A 240 8.11 -1.94 -14.23
CA ASP A 240 8.21 -3.31 -14.70
C ASP A 240 6.83 -3.98 -14.75
N MET A 241 6.74 -5.28 -15.10
CA MET A 241 5.45 -5.96 -15.18
C MET A 241 4.67 -5.94 -13.87
N THR A 242 5.35 -5.92 -12.71
CA THR A 242 4.67 -5.86 -11.39
C THR A 242 4.04 -4.50 -11.12
N GLY A 243 4.62 -3.44 -11.68
CA GLY A 243 4.15 -2.06 -11.57
C GLY A 243 3.21 -1.62 -12.71
N LEU A 244 3.01 -2.43 -13.74
CA LEU A 244 2.24 -2.05 -14.93
C LEU A 244 0.79 -1.65 -14.60
N SER A 245 0.15 -2.38 -13.70
CA SER A 245 -1.20 -2.04 -13.21
C SER A 245 -1.25 -0.69 -12.49
N SER A 246 -0.22 -0.38 -11.70
CA SER A 246 -0.11 0.92 -11.02
C SER A 246 0.13 2.05 -12.03
N ALA A 247 0.96 1.81 -13.05
CA ALA A 247 1.16 2.77 -14.14
C ALA A 247 -0.16 3.09 -14.85
N ALA A 248 -0.97 2.09 -15.18
CA ALA A 248 -2.29 2.29 -15.78
C ALA A 248 -3.21 3.15 -14.91
N ARG A 249 -3.26 2.89 -13.60
CA ARG A 249 -4.09 3.66 -12.67
C ARG A 249 -3.57 5.09 -12.48
N ILE A 250 -2.25 5.29 -12.40
CA ILE A 250 -1.64 6.62 -12.31
C ILE A 250 -1.95 7.42 -13.57
N LEU A 251 -1.73 6.83 -14.75
CA LEU A 251 -2.01 7.48 -16.04
C LEU A 251 -3.48 7.93 -16.14
N GLY A 252 -4.42 7.08 -15.70
CA GLY A 252 -5.85 7.41 -15.68
C GLY A 252 -6.24 8.54 -14.73
N GLY A 253 -5.39 8.89 -13.76
CA GLY A 253 -5.60 9.97 -12.80
C GLY A 253 -4.81 11.26 -13.12
N LEU A 254 -4.03 11.29 -14.20
CA LEU A 254 -3.25 12.49 -14.56
C LEU A 254 -4.18 13.63 -15.01
N PRO A 255 -3.79 14.89 -14.74
CA PRO A 255 -4.56 16.04 -15.18
C PRO A 255 -4.60 16.14 -16.72
N GLU A 256 -5.65 16.76 -17.24
CA GLU A 256 -5.73 17.07 -18.66
C GLU A 256 -4.55 17.94 -19.10
N GLY A 257 -3.98 17.63 -20.26
CA GLY A 257 -2.80 18.33 -20.78
C GLY A 257 -1.46 17.88 -20.15
N ALA A 258 -1.46 16.86 -19.30
CA ALA A 258 -0.22 16.22 -18.83
C ALA A 258 0.59 15.69 -20.00
N THR A 259 1.90 15.92 -19.99
CA THR A 259 2.86 15.50 -21.01
C THR A 259 4.02 14.72 -20.40
N GLY A 260 4.87 14.13 -21.23
CA GLY A 260 6.06 13.43 -20.79
C GLY A 260 6.14 12.02 -21.33
N ASP A 261 6.70 11.11 -20.53
CA ASP A 261 7.05 9.78 -20.99
C ASP A 261 6.72 8.72 -19.93
N VAL A 262 6.28 7.55 -20.38
CA VAL A 262 6.13 6.37 -19.54
C VAL A 262 6.87 5.19 -20.16
N VAL A 263 7.77 4.58 -19.40
CA VAL A 263 8.55 3.40 -19.80
C VAL A 263 7.96 2.17 -19.10
N VAL A 264 7.47 1.21 -19.85
CA VAL A 264 6.84 0.02 -19.27
C VAL A 264 7.46 -1.27 -19.79
N ALA A 265 7.57 -2.26 -18.89
CA ALA A 265 7.83 -3.64 -19.30
C ALA A 265 6.51 -4.29 -19.72
N ALA A 266 6.45 -4.75 -20.97
CA ALA A 266 5.31 -5.51 -21.46
C ALA A 266 5.71 -6.46 -22.58
N PRO A 267 5.21 -7.70 -22.62
CA PRO A 267 5.43 -8.63 -23.71
C PRO A 267 4.73 -8.15 -24.99
N GLU A 268 5.08 -8.74 -26.13
CA GLU A 268 4.58 -8.28 -27.44
C GLU A 268 3.06 -8.47 -27.59
N ASP A 269 2.50 -9.51 -26.98
CA ASP A 269 1.07 -9.82 -27.01
C ASP A 269 0.21 -8.93 -26.10
N CYS A 270 0.85 -8.09 -25.28
CA CYS A 270 0.14 -7.07 -24.49
C CYS A 270 -0.25 -5.89 -25.40
N ASP A 271 -1.54 -5.71 -25.62
CA ASP A 271 -2.07 -4.49 -26.26
C ASP A 271 -2.01 -3.33 -25.27
N LEU A 272 -0.89 -2.56 -25.31
CA LEU A 272 -0.69 -1.42 -24.42
C LEU A 272 -1.69 -0.28 -24.69
N ASP A 273 -2.19 -0.11 -25.90
CA ASP A 273 -3.15 0.93 -26.23
C ASP A 273 -4.52 0.64 -25.59
N ALA A 274 -4.86 -0.64 -25.46
CA ALA A 274 -6.05 -1.07 -24.73
C ALA A 274 -5.83 -1.16 -23.20
N TYR A 275 -4.59 -1.40 -22.75
CA TYR A 275 -4.29 -1.60 -21.33
C TYR A 275 -4.07 -0.27 -20.60
N LEU A 276 -3.36 0.67 -21.21
CA LEU A 276 -3.05 1.97 -20.62
C LEU A 276 -4.10 3.00 -21.10
N PRO A 277 -4.60 3.86 -20.21
CA PRO A 277 -5.47 4.95 -20.63
C PRO A 277 -4.71 5.92 -21.54
N MET A 278 -5.40 6.44 -22.55
CA MET A 278 -4.83 7.47 -23.42
C MET A 278 -4.54 8.75 -22.64
N THR A 279 -3.30 9.21 -22.73
CA THR A 279 -2.84 10.45 -22.11
C THR A 279 -1.96 11.23 -23.09
N GLY A 280 -1.49 12.41 -22.71
CA GLY A 280 -0.47 13.15 -23.48
C GLY A 280 0.96 12.63 -23.31
N LEU A 281 1.17 11.50 -22.59
CA LEU A 281 2.48 10.91 -22.42
C LEU A 281 2.83 9.94 -23.55
N THR A 282 4.08 9.93 -23.94
CA THR A 282 4.61 8.94 -24.91
C THR A 282 4.91 7.64 -24.19
N VAL A 283 4.36 6.53 -24.70
CA VAL A 283 4.60 5.17 -24.16
C VAL A 283 5.82 4.54 -24.81
N HIS A 284 6.79 4.12 -23.99
CA HIS A 284 7.99 3.38 -24.40
C HIS A 284 7.90 1.96 -23.86
N ARG A 285 7.70 0.99 -24.77
CA ARG A 285 7.70 -0.44 -24.42
C ARG A 285 9.13 -0.95 -24.34
N LEU A 286 9.43 -1.70 -23.30
CA LEU A 286 10.60 -2.56 -23.20
C LEU A 286 10.13 -4.01 -23.04
N ALA A 287 10.85 -4.96 -23.65
CA ALA A 287 10.63 -6.37 -23.34
C ALA A 287 10.91 -6.62 -21.85
N PRO A 288 10.14 -7.48 -21.15
CA PRO A 288 10.28 -7.69 -19.71
C PRO A 288 11.71 -8.01 -19.27
N GLU A 289 12.42 -8.86 -19.99
CA GLU A 289 13.80 -9.26 -19.72
C GLU A 289 14.84 -8.14 -19.94
N ALA A 290 14.50 -7.14 -20.74
CA ALA A 290 15.36 -6.01 -21.02
C ALA A 290 15.15 -4.82 -20.07
N PHE A 291 14.05 -4.81 -19.33
CA PHE A 291 13.62 -3.66 -18.53
C PHE A 291 14.67 -3.28 -17.47
N GLU A 292 15.12 -4.23 -16.67
CA GLU A 292 16.08 -3.96 -15.59
C GLU A 292 17.37 -3.30 -16.09
N GLN A 293 17.85 -3.71 -17.27
CA GLN A 293 19.09 -3.20 -17.84
C GLN A 293 18.93 -1.85 -18.53
N LYS A 294 17.77 -1.59 -19.15
CA LYS A 294 17.58 -0.47 -20.07
C LYS A 294 16.73 0.66 -19.48
N ALA A 295 15.83 0.39 -18.53
CA ALA A 295 14.84 1.37 -18.07
C ALA A 295 15.49 2.64 -17.51
N VAL A 296 16.41 2.54 -16.57
CA VAL A 296 17.05 3.71 -15.93
C VAL A 296 17.86 4.53 -16.91
N THR A 297 18.58 3.88 -17.86
CA THR A 297 19.32 4.57 -18.91
C THR A 297 18.37 5.31 -19.86
N LEU A 298 17.23 4.70 -20.21
CA LEU A 298 16.22 5.35 -21.02
C LEU A 298 15.60 6.54 -20.29
N LEU A 299 15.25 6.38 -19.00
CA LEU A 299 14.74 7.47 -18.16
C LEU A 299 15.70 8.66 -18.11
N ALA A 300 17.02 8.41 -17.97
CA ALA A 300 18.02 9.48 -17.95
C ALA A 300 18.00 10.30 -19.25
N ARG A 301 17.93 9.63 -20.40
CA ARG A 301 17.83 10.30 -21.71
C ARG A 301 16.51 11.09 -21.88
N LEU A 302 15.39 10.52 -21.44
CA LEU A 302 14.08 11.16 -21.54
C LEU A 302 13.98 12.38 -20.63
N ALA A 303 14.65 12.35 -19.48
CA ALA A 303 14.71 13.47 -18.55
C ALA A 303 15.38 14.72 -19.16
N GLU A 304 16.31 14.55 -20.12
CA GLU A 304 17.01 15.67 -20.79
C GLU A 304 16.09 16.48 -21.70
N ALA A 305 14.94 15.97 -22.09
CA ALA A 305 14.04 16.61 -23.08
C ALA A 305 13.25 17.81 -22.52
N GLY A 306 13.46 18.25 -21.27
CA GLY A 306 12.83 19.43 -20.68
C GLY A 306 12.69 19.34 -19.17
N SER A 307 12.16 20.40 -18.55
CA SER A 307 11.97 20.46 -17.10
C SER A 307 10.99 19.39 -16.62
N LEU A 308 11.48 18.43 -15.87
CA LEU A 308 10.71 17.40 -15.24
C LEU A 308 10.09 17.93 -13.93
N GLU A 309 8.80 17.68 -13.69
CA GLU A 309 8.10 18.14 -12.48
C GLU A 309 7.72 16.97 -11.55
N GLN A 310 7.38 15.80 -12.13
CA GLN A 310 7.03 14.60 -11.35
C GLN A 310 7.66 13.35 -11.94
N ALA A 311 8.19 12.48 -11.10
CA ALA A 311 8.73 11.20 -11.51
C ALA A 311 8.24 10.04 -10.64
N TRP A 312 8.00 8.90 -11.26
CA TRP A 312 7.59 7.69 -10.55
C TRP A 312 8.26 6.45 -11.16
N PHE A 313 8.67 5.55 -10.28
CA PHE A 313 9.22 4.24 -10.64
C PHE A 313 8.65 3.16 -9.74
N ALA A 314 8.21 2.03 -10.32
CA ALA A 314 7.88 0.81 -9.58
C ALA A 314 8.48 -0.42 -10.26
N GLY A 315 9.09 -1.30 -9.47
CA GLY A 315 9.70 -2.53 -9.97
C GLY A 315 10.68 -3.15 -9.00
N GLU A 316 11.72 -3.79 -9.54
CA GLU A 316 12.77 -4.43 -8.76
C GLU A 316 13.54 -3.42 -7.88
N PHE A 317 14.00 -3.87 -6.71
CA PHE A 317 14.67 -3.05 -5.70
C PHE A 317 15.88 -2.26 -6.22
N ALA A 318 16.80 -2.90 -6.95
CA ALA A 318 17.97 -2.21 -7.49
C ALA A 318 17.59 -1.14 -8.53
N GLY A 319 16.59 -1.43 -9.37
CA GLY A 319 16.02 -0.48 -10.32
C GLY A 319 15.40 0.72 -9.62
N ALA A 320 14.62 0.48 -8.55
CA ALA A 320 14.01 1.55 -7.75
C ALA A 320 15.07 2.46 -7.08
N GLN A 321 16.15 1.87 -6.56
CA GLN A 321 17.25 2.65 -6.00
C GLN A 321 17.97 3.49 -7.05
N ALA A 322 18.22 2.92 -8.24
CA ALA A 322 18.89 3.62 -9.34
C ALA A 322 18.00 4.77 -9.87
N ALA A 323 16.70 4.53 -10.04
CA ALA A 323 15.74 5.57 -10.43
C ALA A 323 15.67 6.70 -9.39
N ARG A 324 15.64 6.38 -8.09
CA ARG A 324 15.67 7.39 -7.02
C ARG A 324 16.91 8.27 -7.07
N LYS A 325 18.10 7.68 -7.34
CA LYS A 325 19.35 8.44 -7.51
C LYS A 325 19.27 9.36 -8.72
N LEU A 326 18.74 8.89 -9.85
CA LEU A 326 18.53 9.70 -11.04
C LEU A 326 17.60 10.88 -10.76
N PHE A 327 16.44 10.63 -10.16
CA PHE A 327 15.43 11.65 -9.93
C PHE A 327 15.88 12.73 -8.93
N LYS A 328 16.52 12.33 -7.83
CA LYS A 328 17.04 13.26 -6.82
C LYS A 328 18.28 14.02 -7.28
N GLY A 329 19.17 13.37 -7.98
CA GLY A 329 20.46 13.93 -8.41
C GLY A 329 20.34 14.65 -9.75
N PRO A 330 20.56 14.00 -10.90
CA PRO A 330 20.55 14.66 -12.23
C PRO A 330 19.26 15.40 -12.55
N CYS A 331 18.08 14.90 -12.14
CA CYS A 331 16.80 15.57 -12.39
C CYS A 331 16.46 16.67 -11.37
N GLY A 332 17.12 16.72 -10.21
CA GLY A 332 16.94 17.75 -9.20
C GLY A 332 15.57 17.76 -8.51
N LEU A 333 14.82 16.62 -8.53
CA LEU A 333 13.48 16.53 -7.95
C LEU A 333 13.52 16.46 -6.43
N GLY A 334 12.64 17.20 -5.77
CA GLY A 334 12.43 17.18 -4.33
C GLY A 334 11.73 15.91 -3.82
N LYS A 335 11.59 15.80 -2.48
CA LYS A 335 10.97 14.64 -1.83
C LYS A 335 9.51 14.42 -2.27
N GLY A 336 8.74 15.49 -2.51
CA GLY A 336 7.34 15.44 -2.96
C GLY A 336 7.15 15.23 -4.47
N ASP A 337 8.23 15.40 -5.25
CA ASP A 337 8.17 15.43 -6.71
C ASP A 337 8.63 14.12 -7.34
N GLN A 338 9.04 13.15 -6.53
CA GLN A 338 9.43 11.83 -6.99
C GLN A 338 9.08 10.72 -6.01
N LEU A 339 8.72 9.56 -6.55
CA LEU A 339 8.48 8.34 -5.80
C LEU A 339 9.08 7.15 -6.54
N SER A 340 9.99 6.43 -5.89
CA SER A 340 10.57 5.19 -6.43
C SER A 340 10.33 4.07 -5.44
N VAL A 341 9.51 3.09 -5.82
CA VAL A 341 9.04 2.01 -4.97
C VAL A 341 9.56 0.68 -5.46
N ALA A 342 10.10 -0.12 -4.55
CA ALA A 342 10.48 -1.49 -4.84
C ALA A 342 9.27 -2.40 -4.58
N TYR A 343 8.70 -3.01 -5.61
CA TYR A 343 7.60 -3.96 -5.47
C TYR A 343 8.09 -5.37 -5.17
N TRP A 344 9.33 -5.67 -5.55
CA TRP A 344 9.97 -6.95 -5.28
C TRP A 344 11.48 -6.80 -5.21
N ARG A 345 12.15 -7.82 -4.68
CA ARG A 345 13.60 -7.88 -4.59
C ARG A 345 14.06 -9.28 -4.98
N ARG A 346 15.03 -9.33 -5.90
CA ARG A 346 15.63 -10.58 -6.34
C ARG A 346 16.22 -11.36 -5.15
N ASP A 347 16.06 -12.67 -5.14
CA ASP A 347 16.53 -13.58 -4.10
C ASP A 347 16.00 -13.32 -2.67
N HIS A 348 14.95 -12.49 -2.55
CA HIS A 348 14.27 -12.22 -1.28
C HIS A 348 12.76 -12.51 -1.42
N PRO A 349 12.35 -13.80 -1.45
CA PRO A 349 10.94 -14.15 -1.47
C PRO A 349 10.28 -13.60 -0.19
N GLY A 350 9.19 -12.88 -0.37
CA GLY A 350 8.50 -12.25 0.75
C GLY A 350 8.84 -10.79 1.01
N PHE A 351 9.74 -10.20 0.22
CA PHE A 351 9.99 -8.76 0.29
C PHE A 351 8.68 -7.97 0.17
N THR A 352 8.47 -7.03 1.09
CA THR A 352 7.40 -6.00 1.06
C THR A 352 8.08 -4.65 1.22
N ALA A 353 7.73 -3.70 0.34
CA ALA A 353 8.25 -2.33 0.41
C ALA A 353 7.65 -1.58 1.61
#